data_1406674067e157ada8ad2ce5c56dc198
#
_entry.id   1406674067e157ada8ad2ce5c56dc198
#
_cell.length_a   1.000
_cell.length_b   1.000
_cell.length_c   1.000
_cell.angle_alpha   90.00
_cell.angle_beta   90.00
_cell.angle_gamma   90.00
#
_symmetry.space_group_name_H-M   'P 1'
#
loop_
_entity.id
_entity.type
_entity.pdbx_description
1 polymer ?
#
loop_
_entity_poly.entity_id
_entity_poly.type
_entity_poly.pdbx_seq_one_letter_code
_entity_poly.pdbx_strand_id
1 'polypeptide(L)'
;MGKKPVVFRKFINGYVANRLQAAMGLEITRLLDEGWASAVAIDDSIKYGLALRMALMGSLMKADFTGLDMMQRGMANMTYDPPIPKSQSNTLDDLIASGRQGVMSGGGYFDYGEMTPEELFRNRDKGLLMLKSRVSDIETKFPLRPNK
;
A
#
# COMPACT_ATOMS: atom_id res chain seq x y z
N MET A 1 1.89 22.11 -7.22
CA MET A 1 2.25 20.79 -6.66
C MET A 1 3.32 20.14 -7.55
N GLY A 2 4.55 19.97 -7.04
CA GLY A 2 5.62 19.31 -7.80
C GLY A 2 5.31 17.81 -7.98
N LYS A 3 4.76 17.44 -9.12
CA LYS A 3 4.62 16.02 -9.51
C LYS A 3 5.93 15.57 -10.13
N LYS A 4 6.52 14.47 -9.66
CA LYS A 4 7.65 13.82 -10.34
C LYS A 4 7.09 12.99 -11.50
N PRO A 5 7.41 13.26 -12.78
CA PRO A 5 6.94 12.45 -13.89
C PRO A 5 7.59 11.05 -13.84
N VAL A 6 6.81 10.03 -14.14
CA VAL A 6 7.30 8.66 -14.28
C VAL A 6 7.15 8.25 -15.74
N VAL A 7 8.27 7.90 -16.37
CA VAL A 7 8.33 7.53 -17.80
C VAL A 7 8.31 6.01 -17.93
N PHE A 8 7.39 5.48 -18.73
CA PHE A 8 7.29 4.07 -19.05
C PHE A 8 7.77 3.80 -20.46
N ARG A 9 8.53 2.73 -20.66
CA ARG A 9 9.04 2.34 -21.98
C ARG A 9 7.99 1.70 -22.88
N LYS A 10 6.95 1.12 -22.28
CA LYS A 10 5.82 0.46 -22.97
C LYS A 10 4.54 0.73 -22.23
N PHE A 11 3.43 0.82 -22.96
CA PHE A 11 2.11 0.87 -22.35
C PHE A 11 1.83 -0.46 -21.65
N ILE A 12 1.27 -0.36 -20.43
CA ILE A 12 0.75 -1.51 -19.68
C ILE A 12 -0.56 -1.10 -19.03
N ASN A 13 -1.55 -1.96 -19.16
CA ASN A 13 -2.87 -1.72 -18.57
C ASN A 13 -2.78 -1.56 -17.05
N GLY A 14 -3.39 -0.50 -16.50
CA GLY A 14 -3.36 -0.16 -15.07
C GLY A 14 -2.07 0.55 -14.62
N TYR A 15 -1.12 0.81 -15.49
CA TYR A 15 0.19 1.38 -15.14
C TYR A 15 0.88 0.64 -13.98
N VAL A 16 2.10 1.04 -13.62
CA VAL A 16 2.90 0.30 -12.62
C VAL A 16 2.30 0.41 -11.20
N ALA A 17 1.94 1.62 -10.77
CA ALA A 17 1.46 1.82 -9.40
C ALA A 17 0.16 1.06 -9.11
N ASN A 18 -0.82 1.14 -10.03
CA ASN A 18 -2.09 0.43 -9.86
C ASN A 18 -1.92 -1.09 -9.91
N ARG A 19 -0.99 -1.59 -10.72
CA ARG A 19 -0.70 -3.03 -10.77
C ARG A 19 -0.09 -3.54 -9.47
N LEU A 20 0.87 -2.81 -8.90
CA LEU A 20 1.47 -3.15 -7.61
C LEU A 20 0.42 -3.10 -6.50
N GLN A 21 -0.43 -2.06 -6.52
CA GLN A 21 -1.53 -1.94 -5.55
C GLN A 21 -2.55 -3.07 -5.70
N ALA A 22 -2.90 -3.48 -6.91
CA ALA A 22 -3.82 -4.58 -7.16
C ALA A 22 -3.25 -5.92 -6.67
N ALA A 23 -1.96 -6.18 -6.89
CA ALA A 23 -1.30 -7.38 -6.39
C ALA A 23 -1.28 -7.44 -4.85
N MET A 24 -0.98 -6.31 -4.21
CA MET A 24 -1.06 -6.18 -2.75
C MET A 24 -2.50 -6.33 -2.25
N GLY A 25 -3.47 -5.75 -2.95
CA GLY A 25 -4.89 -5.88 -2.62
C GLY A 25 -5.40 -7.32 -2.68
N LEU A 26 -4.92 -8.10 -3.66
CA LEU A 26 -5.26 -9.51 -3.77
C LEU A 26 -4.74 -10.32 -2.58
N GLU A 27 -3.53 -10.05 -2.12
CA GLU A 27 -2.98 -10.68 -0.91
C GLU A 27 -3.74 -10.25 0.35
N ILE A 28 -4.05 -8.97 0.49
CA ILE A 28 -4.82 -8.44 1.63
C ILE A 28 -6.19 -9.12 1.72
N THR A 29 -6.90 -9.27 0.60
CA THR A 29 -8.19 -9.97 0.58
C THR A 29 -8.06 -11.44 0.98
N ARG A 30 -7.01 -12.12 0.54
CA ARG A 30 -6.73 -13.50 0.97
C ARG A 30 -6.52 -13.59 2.48
N LEU A 31 -5.66 -12.73 3.04
CA LEU A 31 -5.37 -12.71 4.47
C LEU A 31 -6.63 -12.47 5.33
N LEU A 32 -7.55 -11.62 4.84
CA LEU A 32 -8.82 -11.36 5.50
C LEU A 32 -9.79 -12.53 5.36
N ASP A 33 -10.02 -13.02 4.14
CA ASP A 33 -10.98 -14.09 3.84
C ASP A 33 -10.60 -15.42 4.52
N GLU A 34 -9.32 -15.70 4.67
CA GLU A 34 -8.79 -16.89 5.36
C GLU A 34 -8.61 -16.67 6.88
N GLY A 35 -8.91 -15.48 7.38
CA GLY A 35 -8.84 -15.14 8.81
C GLY A 35 -7.43 -15.11 9.40
N TRP A 36 -6.39 -14.91 8.57
CA TRP A 36 -5.00 -14.90 9.03
C TRP A 36 -4.64 -13.65 9.81
N ALA A 37 -5.28 -12.52 9.49
CA ALA A 37 -5.04 -11.25 10.19
C ALA A 37 -6.29 -10.35 10.15
N SER A 38 -6.44 -9.50 11.15
CA SER A 38 -7.47 -8.46 11.16
C SER A 38 -7.08 -7.29 10.25
N ALA A 39 -8.07 -6.49 9.82
CA ALA A 39 -7.83 -5.28 9.04
C ALA A 39 -6.86 -4.31 9.75
N VAL A 40 -6.97 -4.17 11.07
CA VAL A 40 -6.05 -3.34 11.88
C VAL A 40 -4.62 -3.88 11.79
N ALA A 41 -4.44 -5.19 12.01
CA ALA A 41 -3.10 -5.80 11.98
C ALA A 41 -2.44 -5.70 10.59
N ILE A 42 -3.21 -5.84 9.52
CA ILE A 42 -2.72 -5.65 8.14
C ILE A 42 -2.29 -4.21 7.92
N ASP A 43 -3.15 -3.24 8.26
CA ASP A 43 -2.83 -1.82 8.08
C ASP A 43 -1.63 -1.38 8.92
N ASP A 44 -1.52 -1.84 10.16
CA ASP A 44 -0.37 -1.52 11.02
C ASP A 44 0.93 -2.13 10.48
N SER A 45 0.89 -3.36 9.97
CA SER A 45 2.04 -4.00 9.32
C SER A 45 2.49 -3.22 8.07
N ILE A 46 1.55 -2.71 7.29
CA ILE A 46 1.85 -1.85 6.15
C ILE A 46 2.39 -0.50 6.61
N LYS A 47 1.68 0.21 7.49
CA LYS A 47 2.01 1.59 7.89
C LYS A 47 3.36 1.68 8.62
N TYR A 48 3.57 0.84 9.60
CA TYR A 48 4.76 0.89 10.46
C TYR A 48 5.91 -0.01 10.00
N GLY A 49 5.63 -0.97 9.15
CA GLY A 49 6.63 -1.88 8.57
C GLY A 49 7.02 -1.49 7.14
N LEU A 50 6.16 -1.78 6.21
CA LEU A 50 6.45 -1.72 4.78
C LEU A 50 6.53 -0.27 4.26
N ALA A 51 5.52 0.55 4.56
CA ALA A 51 5.34 1.87 3.96
C ALA A 51 6.48 2.84 4.30
N LEU A 52 7.01 2.82 5.52
CA LEU A 52 8.14 3.67 5.92
C LEU A 52 9.38 3.43 5.04
N ARG A 53 9.69 2.16 4.80
CA ARG A 53 10.82 1.78 3.94
C ARG A 53 10.57 2.13 2.48
N MET A 54 9.34 1.92 2.00
CA MET A 54 8.96 2.24 0.63
C MET A 54 8.92 3.75 0.38
N ALA A 55 8.48 4.55 1.35
CA ALA A 55 8.46 6.01 1.24
C ALA A 55 9.89 6.59 1.08
N LEU A 56 10.88 6.02 1.77
CA LEU A 56 12.26 6.48 1.73
C LEU A 56 13.05 5.94 0.52
N MET A 57 12.92 4.66 0.23
CA MET A 57 13.78 3.95 -0.72
C MET A 57 13.05 3.47 -1.99
N GLY A 58 11.74 3.26 -1.91
CA GLY A 58 11.02 2.43 -2.87
C GLY A 58 11.35 0.94 -2.69
N SER A 59 10.82 0.11 -3.56
CA SER A 59 10.96 -1.35 -3.42
C SER A 59 12.29 -1.89 -3.94
N LEU A 60 12.79 -1.36 -5.06
CA LEU A 60 14.01 -1.88 -5.67
C LEU A 60 15.26 -1.48 -4.88
N MET A 61 15.38 -0.23 -4.48
CA MET A 61 16.49 0.19 -3.62
C MET A 61 16.44 -0.52 -2.26
N LYS A 62 15.25 -0.76 -1.71
CA LYS A 62 15.11 -1.58 -0.49
C LYS A 62 15.68 -2.99 -0.69
N ALA A 63 15.50 -3.57 -1.88
CA ALA A 63 16.09 -4.86 -2.23
C ALA A 63 17.62 -4.80 -2.30
N ASP A 64 18.21 -3.72 -2.84
CA ASP A 64 19.67 -3.52 -2.82
C ASP A 64 20.21 -3.49 -1.40
N PHE A 65 19.54 -2.81 -0.46
CA PHE A 65 19.94 -2.79 0.96
C PHE A 65 19.78 -4.14 1.68
N THR A 66 18.90 -5.02 1.16
CA THR A 66 18.73 -6.37 1.72
C THR A 66 19.74 -7.38 1.16
N GLY A 67 20.19 -7.13 -0.06
CA GLY A 67 21.00 -8.04 -0.88
C GLY A 67 20.16 -8.77 -1.93
N LEU A 68 20.54 -8.62 -3.19
CA LEU A 68 19.82 -9.22 -4.32
C LEU A 68 19.91 -10.75 -4.35
N ASP A 69 20.99 -11.30 -3.79
CA ASP A 69 21.16 -12.75 -3.59
C ASP A 69 20.10 -13.32 -2.64
N MET A 70 19.73 -12.59 -1.60
CA MET A 70 18.64 -12.98 -0.70
C MET A 70 17.30 -13.01 -1.43
N MET A 71 17.03 -12.03 -2.28
CA MET A 71 15.83 -12.01 -3.12
C MET A 71 15.81 -13.18 -4.10
N GLN A 72 16.93 -13.46 -4.75
CA GLN A 72 17.08 -14.60 -5.66
C GLN A 72 16.82 -15.94 -4.96
N ARG A 73 17.39 -16.14 -3.77
CA ARG A 73 17.16 -17.36 -2.95
C ARG A 73 15.69 -17.48 -2.55
N GLY A 74 15.05 -16.39 -2.14
CA GLY A 74 13.61 -16.39 -1.81
C GLY A 74 12.76 -16.84 -2.98
N MET A 75 13.05 -16.36 -4.19
CA MET A 75 12.36 -16.77 -5.42
C MET A 75 12.66 -18.24 -5.76
N ALA A 76 13.92 -18.67 -5.69
CA ALA A 76 14.32 -20.05 -5.99
C ALA A 76 13.71 -21.08 -5.03
N ASN A 77 13.59 -20.71 -3.77
CA ASN A 77 13.01 -21.58 -2.73
C ASN A 77 11.48 -21.51 -2.68
N MET A 78 10.83 -20.71 -3.53
CA MET A 78 9.38 -20.51 -3.56
C MET A 78 8.79 -20.24 -2.16
N THR A 79 9.44 -19.33 -1.41
CA THR A 79 9.06 -19.01 -0.03
C THR A 79 7.73 -18.26 0.09
N TYR A 80 7.17 -17.86 -1.04
CA TYR A 80 5.89 -17.18 -1.13
C TYR A 80 4.96 -17.92 -2.09
N ASP A 81 3.79 -18.27 -1.60
CA ASP A 81 2.69 -18.85 -2.37
C ASP A 81 1.69 -17.73 -2.73
N PRO A 82 1.73 -17.19 -3.96
CA PRO A 82 0.86 -16.09 -4.35
C PRO A 82 -0.61 -16.54 -4.39
N PRO A 83 -1.54 -15.65 -4.02
CA PRO A 83 -2.96 -15.96 -4.09
C PRO A 83 -3.40 -16.14 -5.55
N ILE A 84 -4.29 -17.10 -5.75
CA ILE A 84 -4.97 -17.27 -7.05
C ILE A 84 -5.95 -16.11 -7.23
N PRO A 85 -5.97 -15.42 -8.38
CA PRO A 85 -6.93 -14.37 -8.63
C PRO A 85 -8.37 -14.85 -8.46
N LYS A 86 -9.13 -14.15 -7.63
CA LYS A 86 -10.56 -14.40 -7.40
C LYS A 86 -11.35 -13.19 -7.86
N SER A 87 -12.56 -13.41 -8.34
CA SER A 87 -13.51 -12.34 -8.70
C SER A 87 -14.35 -11.86 -7.51
N GLN A 88 -14.29 -12.54 -6.38
CA GLN A 88 -15.10 -12.30 -5.18
C GLN A 88 -14.23 -12.45 -3.92
N SER A 89 -14.65 -11.73 -2.86
CA SER A 89 -14.09 -11.84 -1.51
C SER A 89 -15.24 -11.86 -0.52
N ASN A 90 -15.31 -12.88 0.30
CA ASN A 90 -16.36 -13.01 1.31
C ASN A 90 -16.38 -11.80 2.25
N THR A 91 -15.21 -11.34 2.69
CA THR A 91 -15.09 -10.16 3.56
C THR A 91 -15.66 -8.90 2.91
N LEU A 92 -15.39 -8.68 1.61
CA LEU A 92 -15.93 -7.52 0.89
C LEU A 92 -17.44 -7.64 0.69
N ASP A 93 -17.90 -8.82 0.31
CA ASP A 93 -19.32 -9.09 0.05
C ASP A 93 -20.14 -8.88 1.33
N ASP A 94 -19.67 -9.36 2.48
CA ASP A 94 -20.31 -9.18 3.79
C ASP A 94 -20.34 -7.70 4.22
N LEU A 95 -19.25 -6.97 4.03
CA LEU A 95 -19.18 -5.54 4.33
C LEU A 95 -20.17 -4.75 3.46
N ILE A 96 -20.20 -5.01 2.17
CA ILE A 96 -21.11 -4.34 1.24
C ILE A 96 -22.59 -4.68 1.56
N ALA A 97 -22.89 -5.94 1.82
CA ALA A 97 -24.23 -6.40 2.18
C ALA A 97 -24.72 -5.76 3.49
N SER A 98 -23.83 -5.50 4.44
CA SER A 98 -24.15 -4.79 5.69
C SER A 98 -24.19 -3.25 5.56
N GLY A 99 -24.06 -2.70 4.33
CA GLY A 99 -24.06 -1.26 4.08
C GLY A 99 -22.73 -0.55 4.39
N ARG A 100 -21.67 -1.29 4.74
CA ARG A 100 -20.35 -0.76 5.08
C ARG A 100 -19.49 -0.60 3.82
N GLN A 101 -19.79 0.40 3.01
CA GLN A 101 -19.16 0.63 1.71
C GLN A 101 -17.95 1.59 1.76
N GLY A 102 -17.54 2.00 2.95
CA GLY A 102 -16.40 2.90 3.17
C GLY A 102 -16.78 4.21 3.85
N VAL A 103 -15.90 5.21 3.74
CA VAL A 103 -16.03 6.51 4.42
C VAL A 103 -17.38 7.18 4.16
N MET A 104 -17.89 7.14 2.94
CA MET A 104 -19.16 7.78 2.59
C MET A 104 -20.39 7.17 3.26
N SER A 105 -20.30 5.92 3.69
CA SER A 105 -21.34 5.21 4.43
C SER A 105 -21.09 5.16 5.95
N GLY A 106 -20.09 5.89 6.44
CA GLY A 106 -19.70 5.90 7.86
C GLY A 106 -18.89 4.70 8.31
N GLY A 107 -18.68 3.70 7.48
CA GLY A 107 -17.93 2.50 7.81
C GLY A 107 -17.56 1.66 6.60
N GLY A 108 -16.50 0.89 6.75
CA GLY A 108 -15.98 -0.08 5.80
C GLY A 108 -15.23 -1.15 6.60
N TYR A 109 -13.98 -1.42 6.29
CA TYR A 109 -13.10 -2.21 7.16
C TYR A 109 -13.00 -1.63 8.57
N PHE A 110 -13.13 -0.31 8.69
CA PHE A 110 -13.11 0.43 9.96
C PHE A 110 -14.43 1.14 10.18
N ASP A 111 -14.71 1.42 11.46
CA ASP A 111 -15.78 2.31 11.90
C ASP A 111 -15.18 3.71 12.04
N TYR A 112 -15.86 4.72 11.52
CA TYR A 112 -15.40 6.12 11.57
C TYR A 112 -16.12 6.96 12.62
N GLY A 113 -17.00 6.35 13.41
CA GLY A 113 -17.73 7.00 14.48
C GLY A 113 -18.58 8.16 13.98
N GLU A 114 -18.51 9.29 14.71
CA GLU A 114 -19.28 10.50 14.39
C GLU A 114 -18.59 11.45 13.41
N MET A 115 -17.39 11.11 12.92
CA MET A 115 -16.66 11.97 11.99
C MET A 115 -17.34 11.99 10.62
N THR A 116 -17.53 13.20 10.09
CA THR A 116 -18.11 13.37 8.76
C THR A 116 -17.11 12.95 7.65
N PRO A 117 -17.60 12.51 6.48
CA PRO A 117 -16.74 12.23 5.33
C PRO A 117 -15.82 13.40 4.97
N GLU A 118 -16.33 14.64 5.03
CA GLU A 118 -15.58 15.85 4.73
C GLU A 118 -14.42 16.07 5.71
N GLU A 119 -14.63 15.81 6.99
CA GLU A 119 -13.58 15.88 8.00
C GLU A 119 -12.51 14.81 7.78
N LEU A 120 -12.92 13.59 7.52
CA LEU A 120 -12.03 12.47 7.23
C LEU A 120 -11.17 12.74 6.00
N PHE A 121 -11.76 13.18 4.88
CA PHE A 121 -11.01 13.52 3.68
C PHE A 121 -10.06 14.70 3.90
N ARG A 122 -10.49 15.74 4.61
CA ARG A 122 -9.65 16.88 4.96
C ARG A 122 -8.46 16.48 5.81
N ASN A 123 -8.67 15.63 6.82
CA ASN A 123 -7.60 15.15 7.69
C ASN A 123 -6.62 14.29 6.93
N ARG A 124 -7.11 13.37 6.07
CA ARG A 124 -6.28 12.57 5.16
C ARG A 124 -5.39 13.47 4.28
N ASP A 125 -5.99 14.45 3.63
CA ASP A 125 -5.27 15.30 2.66
C ASP A 125 -4.20 16.15 3.35
N LYS A 126 -4.50 16.71 4.53
CA LYS A 126 -3.51 17.42 5.35
C LYS A 126 -2.36 16.49 5.76
N GLY A 127 -2.68 15.29 6.24
CA GLY A 127 -1.69 14.30 6.64
C GLY A 127 -0.78 13.90 5.48
N LEU A 128 -1.34 13.65 4.29
CA LEU A 128 -0.57 13.31 3.10
C LEU A 128 0.35 14.45 2.65
N LEU A 129 -0.09 15.71 2.72
CA LEU A 129 0.75 16.85 2.39
C LEU A 129 1.92 17.01 3.36
N MET A 130 1.67 16.84 4.66
CA MET A 130 2.73 16.87 5.68
C MET A 130 3.73 15.73 5.49
N LEU A 131 3.24 14.51 5.26
CA LEU A 131 4.11 13.35 5.01
C LEU A 131 4.99 13.56 3.78
N LYS A 132 4.40 14.06 2.67
CA LYS A 132 5.15 14.38 1.45
C LYS A 132 6.26 15.39 1.69
N SER A 133 5.99 16.46 2.46
CA SER A 133 7.00 17.46 2.83
C SER A 133 8.14 16.82 3.63
N ARG A 134 7.81 16.00 4.63
CA ARG A 134 8.81 15.32 5.47
C ARG A 134 9.68 14.35 4.68
N VAL A 135 9.08 13.58 3.78
CA VAL A 135 9.87 12.68 2.90
C VAL A 135 10.83 13.48 2.03
N SER A 136 10.39 14.61 1.46
CA SER A 136 11.25 15.48 0.67
C SER A 136 12.41 16.07 1.48
N ASP A 137 12.15 16.50 2.73
CA ASP A 137 13.18 17.02 3.64
C ASP A 137 14.23 15.94 3.97
N ILE A 138 13.78 14.70 4.21
CA ILE A 138 14.67 13.58 4.49
C ILE A 138 15.51 13.23 3.26
N GLU A 139 14.91 13.13 2.08
CA GLU A 139 15.65 12.88 0.83
C GLU A 139 16.75 13.92 0.57
N THR A 140 16.50 15.18 0.95
CA THR A 140 17.47 16.27 0.82
C THR A 140 18.60 16.17 1.84
N LYS A 141 18.29 15.88 3.10
CA LYS A 141 19.29 15.80 4.18
C LYS A 141 20.13 14.52 4.14
N PHE A 142 19.54 13.42 3.71
CA PHE A 142 20.13 12.07 3.73
C PHE A 142 19.95 11.40 2.38
N PRO A 143 20.64 11.89 1.33
CA PRO A 143 20.48 11.35 -0.01
C PRO A 143 20.99 9.89 -0.06
N LEU A 144 20.14 8.99 -0.54
CA LEU A 144 20.48 7.56 -0.73
C LEU A 144 20.93 7.27 -2.18
N ARG A 145 20.82 8.24 -3.08
CA ARG A 145 21.32 8.17 -4.46
C ARG A 145 22.13 9.40 -4.80
N PRO A 146 23.14 9.28 -5.65
CA PRO A 146 23.83 10.47 -6.18
C PRO A 146 22.82 11.35 -6.91
N ASN A 147 22.93 12.65 -6.72
CA ASN A 147 22.17 13.62 -7.51
C ASN A 147 22.60 13.49 -8.98
N LYS A 148 21.65 13.27 -9.89
CA LYS A 148 21.91 13.29 -11.33
C LYS A 148 21.99 14.73 -11.81
#